data_65e72f5905391f50f5622f5f7913cf3c
#
_entry.id   65e72f5905391f50f5622f5f7913cf3c
#
_cell.length_a   1.000
_cell.length_b   1.000
_cell.length_c   1.000
_cell.angle_alpha   90.00
_cell.angle_beta   90.00
_cell.angle_gamma   90.00
#
_symmetry.space_group_name_H-M   'P 1'
#
loop_
_entity.id
_entity.type
_entity.pdbx_description
1 polymer ?
#
loop_
_entity_poly.entity_id
_entity_poly.type
_entity_poly.pdbx_seq_one_letter_code
_entity_poly.pdbx_strand_id
1 'polypeptide(L)'
;MKKIFLFILFFLSVCSMSAYDFLRAVKDEIPGGYNFWVYTPVDYFYSQEHTPVIIFLHGASLCGRNLDKVRRYGPLDAIVKGRDIDALTIVPQNPGGACYQYHRRC
;
A
#
# COMPACT_ATOMS: atom_id res chain seq x y z
N MET A 1 23.48 -34.73 14.71
CA MET A 1 24.00 -33.42 14.30
C MET A 1 23.38 -32.87 13.03
N LYS A 2 23.13 -33.64 12.00
CA LYS A 2 22.50 -33.17 10.75
C LYS A 2 21.05 -32.66 10.92
N LYS A 3 20.27 -33.17 11.87
CA LYS A 3 18.88 -32.75 12.13
C LYS A 3 18.75 -31.37 12.77
N ILE A 4 19.73 -30.98 13.57
CA ILE A 4 19.74 -29.63 14.24
C ILE A 4 20.11 -28.54 13.22
N PHE A 5 20.97 -28.84 12.26
CA PHE A 5 21.38 -27.92 11.21
C PHE A 5 20.22 -27.59 10.24
N LEU A 6 19.42 -28.58 9.87
CA LEU A 6 18.20 -28.38 9.08
C LEU A 6 17.14 -27.57 9.80
N PHE A 7 17.02 -27.69 11.11
CA PHE A 7 16.08 -26.93 11.94
C PHE A 7 16.47 -25.45 12.02
N ILE A 8 17.75 -25.15 12.15
CA ILE A 8 18.28 -23.78 12.17
C ILE A 8 18.11 -23.10 10.81
N LEU A 9 18.34 -23.81 9.70
CA LEU A 9 18.11 -23.32 8.34
C LEU A 9 16.63 -23.02 8.07
N PHE A 10 15.74 -23.85 8.56
CA PHE A 10 14.29 -23.63 8.46
C PHE A 10 13.84 -22.40 9.27
N PHE A 11 14.42 -22.19 10.44
CA PHE A 11 14.11 -21.05 11.29
C PHE A 11 14.60 -19.72 10.71
N LEU A 12 15.74 -19.72 10.03
CA LEU A 12 16.31 -18.54 9.36
C LEU A 12 15.52 -18.15 8.10
N SER A 13 14.83 -19.07 7.45
CA SER A 13 14.05 -18.79 6.24
C SER A 13 12.69 -18.14 6.50
N VAL A 14 12.19 -18.16 7.73
CA VAL A 14 10.86 -17.65 8.11
C VAL A 14 10.88 -16.17 8.52
N CYS A 15 12.06 -15.55 8.72
CA CYS A 15 12.18 -14.21 9.31
C CYS A 15 12.29 -13.05 8.32
N SER A 16 12.15 -13.25 7.00
CA SER A 16 12.24 -12.13 6.04
C SER A 16 10.88 -11.73 5.49
N MET A 17 10.07 -11.06 6.33
CA MET A 17 8.88 -10.36 5.82
C MET A 17 9.30 -9.01 5.22
N SER A 18 9.02 -8.82 3.95
CA SER A 18 9.21 -7.56 3.24
C SER A 18 8.07 -6.59 3.54
N ALA A 19 8.34 -5.28 3.53
CA ALA A 19 7.29 -4.25 3.63
C ALA A 19 6.20 -4.41 2.55
N TYR A 20 6.54 -5.01 1.43
CA TYR A 20 5.61 -5.35 0.35
C TYR A 20 4.49 -6.31 0.80
N ASP A 21 4.74 -7.20 1.77
CA ASP A 21 3.76 -8.17 2.25
C ASP A 21 2.56 -7.51 2.97
N PHE A 22 2.72 -6.25 3.37
CA PHE A 22 1.68 -5.46 4.02
C PHE A 22 0.92 -4.52 3.08
N LEU A 23 1.21 -4.59 1.79
CA LEU A 23 0.56 -3.80 0.75
C LEU A 23 -0.55 -4.62 0.09
N ARG A 24 -1.78 -4.15 0.17
CA ARG A 24 -2.95 -4.82 -0.37
C ARG A 24 -3.69 -3.93 -1.36
N ALA A 25 -4.05 -4.51 -2.50
CA ALA A 25 -4.98 -3.89 -3.45
C ALA A 25 -6.43 -4.21 -3.07
N VAL A 26 -7.27 -3.19 -2.98
CA VAL A 26 -8.72 -3.32 -2.81
C VAL A 26 -9.38 -2.92 -4.13
N LYS A 27 -9.89 -3.92 -4.84
CA LYS A 27 -10.44 -3.74 -6.17
C LYS A 27 -11.86 -4.29 -6.23
N ASP A 28 -12.78 -3.44 -6.69
CA ASP A 28 -14.20 -3.77 -6.88
C ASP A 28 -14.92 -4.30 -5.61
N GLU A 29 -14.39 -4.01 -4.43
CA GLU A 29 -14.97 -4.44 -3.16
C GLU A 29 -16.02 -3.48 -2.63
N ILE A 30 -15.97 -2.21 -3.02
CA ILE A 30 -16.91 -1.18 -2.58
C ILE A 30 -17.79 -0.76 -3.75
N PRO A 31 -19.11 -1.09 -3.74
CA PRO A 31 -20.02 -0.68 -4.80
C PRO A 31 -20.06 0.84 -4.94
N GLY A 32 -19.77 1.36 -6.15
CA GLY A 32 -19.72 2.78 -6.43
C GLY A 32 -18.50 3.52 -5.84
N GLY A 33 -17.63 2.81 -5.16
CA GLY A 33 -16.41 3.35 -4.57
C GLY A 33 -15.21 3.29 -5.50
N TYR A 34 -14.09 3.86 -5.04
CA TYR A 34 -12.82 3.79 -5.75
C TYR A 34 -12.07 2.50 -5.41
N ASN A 35 -11.28 2.03 -6.35
CA ASN A 35 -10.24 1.05 -6.07
C ASN A 35 -9.06 1.77 -5.39
N PHE A 36 -8.37 1.10 -4.50
CA PHE A 36 -7.28 1.73 -3.76
C PHE A 36 -6.24 0.71 -3.28
N TRP A 37 -5.07 1.23 -2.99
CA TRP A 37 -4.04 0.51 -2.25
C TRP A 37 -4.12 0.86 -0.77
N VAL A 38 -3.89 -0.13 0.05
CA VAL A 38 -3.73 0.02 1.49
C VAL A 38 -2.39 -0.59 1.90
N TYR A 39 -1.57 0.17 2.60
CA TYR A 39 -0.38 -0.29 3.27
C TYR A 39 -0.60 -0.23 4.78
N THR A 40 -0.35 -1.35 5.44
CA THR A 40 -0.46 -1.47 6.89
C THR A 40 0.94 -1.59 7.48
N PRO A 41 1.39 -0.68 8.36
CA PRO A 41 2.70 -0.79 8.98
C PRO A 41 2.83 -2.06 9.83
N VAL A 42 4.05 -2.57 9.93
CA VAL A 42 4.37 -3.86 10.57
C VAL A 42 3.84 -3.96 11.98
N ASP A 43 3.89 -2.89 12.74
CA ASP A 43 3.49 -2.82 14.15
C ASP A 43 2.05 -2.34 14.37
N TYR A 44 1.28 -2.17 13.30
CA TYR A 44 -0.09 -1.62 13.34
C TYR A 44 -0.98 -2.33 14.38
N PHE A 45 -0.92 -3.65 14.42
CA PHE A 45 -1.75 -4.45 15.32
C PHE A 45 -1.21 -4.56 16.75
N TYR A 46 0.03 -4.17 16.96
CA TYR A 46 0.73 -4.28 18.23
C TYR A 46 0.98 -2.94 18.91
N SER A 47 0.84 -1.85 18.17
CA SER A 47 1.01 -0.51 18.73
C SER A 47 -0.16 -0.14 19.63
N GLN A 48 0.15 0.36 20.81
CA GLN A 48 -0.81 0.93 21.77
C GLN A 48 -1.10 2.40 21.46
N GLU A 49 -0.33 3.00 20.58
CA GLU A 49 -0.46 4.39 20.17
C GLU A 49 -1.34 4.50 18.93
N HIS A 50 -1.92 5.66 18.73
CA HIS A 50 -2.67 5.95 17.52
C HIS A 50 -1.75 5.99 16.31
N THR A 51 -1.98 5.11 15.36
CA THR A 51 -1.24 5.08 14.09
C THR A 51 -1.69 6.23 13.20
N PRO A 52 -0.79 7.07 12.71
CA PRO A 52 -1.17 8.12 11.75
C PRO A 52 -1.65 7.52 10.44
N VAL A 53 -2.51 8.25 9.74
CA VAL A 53 -3.05 7.86 8.45
C VAL A 53 -2.58 8.84 7.39
N ILE A 54 -2.02 8.30 6.31
CA ILE A 54 -1.65 9.05 5.12
C ILE A 54 -2.65 8.71 4.02
N ILE A 55 -3.30 9.71 3.45
CA ILE A 55 -4.09 9.56 2.24
C ILE A 55 -3.37 10.30 1.12
N PHE A 56 -2.91 9.56 0.14
CA PHE A 56 -2.19 10.12 -1.00
C PHE A 56 -3.11 10.18 -2.23
N LEU A 57 -3.33 11.37 -2.74
CA LEU A 57 -4.12 11.62 -3.93
C LEU A 57 -3.19 11.84 -5.13
N HIS A 58 -3.29 10.96 -6.11
CA HIS A 58 -2.44 11.01 -7.31
C HIS A 58 -2.86 12.12 -8.28
N GLY A 59 -1.99 12.44 -9.25
CA GLY A 59 -2.29 13.36 -10.33
C GLY A 59 -3.12 12.72 -11.47
N ALA A 60 -3.59 13.56 -12.39
CA ALA A 60 -4.48 13.16 -13.48
C ALA A 60 -3.93 12.04 -14.38
N SER A 61 -2.62 11.95 -14.55
CA SER A 61 -1.97 10.93 -15.38
C SER A 61 -2.13 9.50 -14.87
N LEU A 62 -2.48 9.34 -13.59
CA LEU A 62 -2.62 8.04 -12.94
C LEU A 62 -4.07 7.58 -12.84
N CYS A 63 -5.01 8.34 -13.37
CA CYS A 63 -6.41 7.96 -13.43
C CYS A 63 -6.61 6.69 -14.25
N GLY A 64 -7.64 5.93 -13.90
CA GLY A 64 -8.00 4.70 -14.59
C GLY A 64 -8.40 3.59 -13.63
N ARG A 65 -8.40 2.38 -14.14
CA ARG A 65 -8.76 1.18 -13.37
C ARG A 65 -7.60 0.22 -13.15
N ASN A 66 -6.43 0.58 -13.62
CA ASN A 66 -5.21 -0.20 -13.39
C ASN A 66 -4.47 0.35 -12.18
N LEU A 67 -4.64 -0.29 -11.03
CA LEU A 67 -3.99 0.08 -9.77
C LEU A 67 -2.46 0.04 -9.83
N ASP A 68 -1.88 -0.72 -10.75
CA ASP A 68 -0.43 -0.78 -10.92
C ASP A 68 0.18 0.55 -11.36
N LYS A 69 -0.58 1.40 -12.03
CA LYS A 69 -0.13 2.75 -12.38
C LYS A 69 0.22 3.59 -11.15
N VAL A 70 -0.59 3.46 -10.11
CA VAL A 70 -0.48 4.29 -8.89
C VAL A 70 0.74 3.90 -8.06
N ARG A 71 1.25 2.68 -8.22
CA ARG A 71 2.47 2.21 -7.53
C ARG A 71 3.76 2.87 -8.02
N ARG A 72 3.72 3.55 -9.15
CA ARG A 72 4.90 4.14 -9.78
C ARG A 72 5.34 5.45 -9.14
N TYR A 73 4.52 6.03 -8.28
CA TYR A 73 4.76 7.36 -7.72
C TYR A 73 4.36 7.42 -6.25
N GLY A 74 4.93 8.40 -5.55
CA GLY A 74 4.58 8.71 -4.18
C GLY A 74 4.93 7.63 -3.16
N PRO A 75 4.15 7.49 -2.09
CA PRO A 75 4.47 6.58 -1.00
C PRO A 75 4.49 5.12 -1.43
N LEU A 76 3.68 4.71 -2.39
CA LEU A 76 3.66 3.32 -2.87
C LEU A 76 4.95 2.94 -3.58
N ASP A 77 5.52 3.83 -4.38
CA ASP A 77 6.81 3.63 -5.01
C ASP A 77 7.91 3.42 -3.96
N ALA A 78 7.89 4.23 -2.91
CA ALA A 78 8.82 4.10 -1.80
C ALA A 78 8.68 2.74 -1.07
N ILE A 79 7.45 2.31 -0.81
CA ILE A 79 7.16 1.02 -0.15
C ILE A 79 7.62 -0.15 -1.02
N VAL A 80 7.33 -0.12 -2.31
CA VAL A 80 7.75 -1.16 -3.26
C VAL A 80 9.28 -1.25 -3.35
N LYS A 81 9.97 -0.13 -3.19
CA LYS A 81 11.43 -0.07 -3.13
C LYS A 81 12.04 -0.46 -1.78
N GLY A 82 11.22 -0.88 -0.84
CA GLY A 82 11.65 -1.39 0.46
C GLY A 82 11.67 -0.36 1.59
N ARG A 83 11.10 0.83 1.38
CA ARG A 83 10.95 1.79 2.48
C ARG A 83 9.81 1.39 3.40
N ASP A 84 10.08 1.48 4.68
CA ASP A 84 9.09 1.30 5.73
C ASP A 84 8.47 2.66 6.08
N ILE A 85 7.16 2.73 6.05
CA ILE A 85 6.41 3.94 6.39
C ILE A 85 5.62 3.65 7.67
N ASP A 86 5.87 4.43 8.72
CA ASP A 86 5.21 4.27 10.01
C ASP A 86 3.85 4.96 10.04
N ALA A 87 3.01 4.62 9.08
CA ALA A 87 1.65 5.14 8.95
C ALA A 87 0.78 4.18 8.12
N LEU A 88 -0.49 4.08 8.47
CA LEU A 88 -1.48 3.46 7.59
C LEU A 88 -1.63 4.31 6.33
N THR A 89 -1.29 3.77 5.19
CA THR A 89 -1.26 4.54 3.94
C THR A 89 -2.36 4.06 2.99
N ILE A 90 -3.21 4.97 2.56
CA ILE A 90 -4.31 4.70 1.64
C ILE A 90 -4.10 5.53 0.38
N VAL A 91 -4.11 4.87 -0.77
CA VAL A 91 -3.91 5.51 -2.06
C VAL A 91 -5.06 5.14 -2.99
N PRO A 92 -6.13 5.95 -3.04
CA PRO A 92 -7.23 5.71 -3.95
C PRO A 92 -6.84 6.05 -5.40
N GLN A 93 -7.42 5.31 -6.35
CA GLN A 93 -7.31 5.63 -7.76
C GLN A 93 -8.63 6.18 -8.29
N ASN A 94 -8.57 7.38 -8.87
CA ASN A 94 -9.72 7.93 -9.56
C ASN A 94 -9.91 7.21 -10.90
N PRO A 95 -11.10 6.65 -11.18
CA PRO A 95 -11.33 5.88 -12.40
C PRO A 95 -11.29 6.70 -13.70
N GLY A 96 -11.31 8.02 -13.61
CA GLY A 96 -11.34 8.90 -14.79
C GLY A 96 -12.75 9.46 -15.07
N GLY A 97 -12.87 10.22 -16.15
CA GLY A 97 -14.13 10.86 -16.56
C GLY A 97 -14.42 12.18 -15.89
N ALA A 98 -14.25 12.28 -14.58
CA ALA A 98 -14.34 13.51 -13.81
C ALA A 98 -13.09 13.74 -12.97
N CYS A 99 -11.95 13.29 -13.46
CA CYS A 99 -10.68 13.42 -12.79
C CYS A 99 -10.36 14.89 -12.59
N TYR A 100 -10.67 15.38 -11.40
CA TYR A 100 -10.38 16.75 -11.01
C TYR A 100 -10.90 17.81 -12.01
N GLN A 101 -12.12 17.66 -12.52
CA GLN A 101 -12.82 18.79 -13.04
C GLN A 101 -13.09 19.74 -11.87
N TYR A 102 -12.04 20.43 -11.49
CA TYR A 102 -12.20 21.68 -10.77
C TYR A 102 -12.98 22.61 -11.69
N HIS A 103 -14.29 22.61 -11.54
CA HIS A 103 -15.08 23.66 -12.13
C HIS A 103 -14.58 24.98 -11.52
N ARG A 104 -13.73 25.67 -12.25
CA ARG A 104 -13.60 27.10 -12.06
C ARG A 104 -14.97 27.69 -12.34
N ARG A 105 -15.79 27.73 -11.33
CA ARG A 105 -16.84 28.72 -11.30
C ARG A 105 -16.14 30.03 -10.91
N CYS A 106 -15.77 30.74 -11.91
CA CYS A 106 -15.53 32.17 -11.75
C CYS A 106 -16.87 32.84 -11.49
#